data_7a6697b87db7b67e0e77a4be3f18f6c7
#
_entry.id   7a6697b87db7b67e0e77a4be3f18f6c7
#
_cell.length_a   1.000
_cell.length_b   1.000
_cell.length_c   1.000
_cell.angle_alpha   90.00
_cell.angle_beta   90.00
_cell.angle_gamma   90.00
#
_symmetry.space_group_name_H-M   'P 1'
#
loop_
_entity.id
_entity.type
_entity.pdbx_description
1 polymer ?
#
loop_
_entity_poly.entity_id
_entity_poly.type
_entity_poly.pdbx_seq_one_letter_code
_entity_poly.pdbx_strand_id
1 'polypeptide(L)'
;MTAPEITSTLPPATDVPRTDGEGFLLDPHQWNEQIGADIARVNGIDALTDRHWQVVRFMRDTFLKTGTAPSIRSLGKESGVPVKELYELFPKGPAKLAAKIGGIPKPRGCI
;
A
#
# COMPACT_ATOMS: atom_id res chain seq x y z
N MET A 1 21.11 -18.87 24.49
CA MET A 1 20.67 -18.62 24.20
C MET A 1 20.19 -18.29 23.81
N THR A 2 20.19 -18.29 23.72
CA THR A 2 19.56 -17.96 23.29
C THR A 2 19.02 -17.62 22.69
N ALA A 3 18.96 -17.70 22.73
CA ALA A 3 18.26 -17.43 22.24
C ALA A 3 17.82 -17.03 21.60
N PRO A 4 17.91 -17.14 21.62
CA PRO A 4 17.23 -16.83 21.01
C PRO A 4 16.72 -16.45 20.35
N GLU A 5 16.89 -16.53 20.40
CA GLU A 5 16.27 -16.20 19.96
C GLU A 5 15.67 -16.01 19.42
N ILE A 6 15.74 -16.27 19.54
CA ILE A 6 14.88 -16.16 19.21
C ILE A 6 14.25 -15.73 18.78
N THR A 7 14.33 -15.77 18.89
CA THR A 7 13.51 -15.41 18.70
C THR A 7 12.99 -15.03 18.08
N SER A 8 13.10 -15.15 18.02
CA SER A 8 12.39 -14.92 17.64
C SER A 8 11.88 -14.84 17.08
N THR A 9 11.90 -15.14 17.23
CA THR A 9 11.37 -15.38 16.82
C THR A 9 10.45 -15.14 16.36
N LEU A 10 10.45 -14.86 16.31
CA LEU A 10 9.46 -14.65 16.07
C LEU A 10 8.69 -14.98 15.27
N PRO A 11 8.10 -15.15 15.81
CA PRO A 11 7.41 -15.81 14.76
C PRO A 11 6.87 -14.89 13.73
N PRO A 12 7.24 -15.13 12.51
CA PRO A 12 6.84 -14.26 11.41
C PRO A 12 5.34 -14.14 11.29
N ALA A 13 4.62 -15.18 11.62
CA ALA A 13 3.17 -15.18 11.50
C ALA A 13 2.52 -14.10 12.35
N THR A 14 3.09 -13.82 13.50
CA THR A 14 2.55 -12.79 14.36
C THR A 14 2.88 -11.40 13.87
N ASP A 15 3.88 -11.31 13.00
CA ASP A 15 4.30 -10.03 12.45
C ASP A 15 3.61 -9.68 11.15
N VAL A 16 2.90 -10.63 10.56
CA VAL A 16 2.20 -10.40 9.31
C VAL A 16 0.89 -9.69 9.60
N PRO A 17 0.71 -8.48 9.08
CA PRO A 17 -0.54 -7.76 9.32
C PRO A 17 -1.71 -8.48 8.70
N ARG A 18 -2.86 -8.36 9.34
CA ARG A 18 -4.07 -8.95 8.83
C ARG A 18 -4.63 -8.14 7.68
N THR A 19 -5.17 -8.83 6.70
CA THR A 19 -5.82 -8.20 5.55
C THR A 19 -7.25 -8.69 5.43
N ASP A 20 -8.07 -7.90 4.73
CA ASP A 20 -9.44 -8.34 4.43
C ASP A 20 -9.42 -9.29 3.24
N GLY A 21 -10.61 -9.70 2.79
CA GLY A 21 -10.73 -10.65 1.69
C GLY A 21 -10.18 -10.14 0.36
N GLU A 22 -9.99 -8.83 0.24
CA GLU A 22 -9.43 -8.25 -0.98
C GLU A 22 -7.95 -7.92 -0.85
N GLY A 23 -7.36 -8.15 0.31
CA GLY A 23 -5.94 -7.93 0.51
C GLY A 23 -5.56 -6.57 1.07
N PHE A 24 -6.54 -5.77 1.50
CA PHE A 24 -6.27 -4.50 2.15
C PHE A 24 -5.98 -4.70 3.63
N LEU A 25 -5.01 -3.97 4.16
CA LEU A 25 -4.69 -4.05 5.59
C LEU A 25 -5.91 -3.65 6.43
N LEU A 26 -6.17 -4.42 7.48
CA LEU A 26 -7.26 -4.08 8.40
C LEU A 26 -6.88 -2.91 9.30
N ASP A 27 -5.60 -2.79 9.64
CA ASP A 27 -5.12 -1.72 10.51
C ASP A 27 -4.01 -0.95 9.80
N PRO A 28 -4.28 0.27 9.33
CA PRO A 28 -3.26 1.07 8.62
C PRO A 28 -2.03 1.36 9.45
N HIS A 29 -2.12 1.29 10.77
CA HIS A 29 -0.98 1.57 11.64
C HIS A 29 0.03 0.44 11.65
N GLN A 30 -0.31 -0.72 11.13
CA GLN A 30 0.61 -1.85 11.04
C GLN A 30 1.48 -1.82 9.79
N TRP A 31 1.36 -0.77 8.99
CA TRP A 31 2.07 -0.67 7.73
C TRP A 31 3.50 -0.15 7.90
N ASN A 32 4.39 -0.67 7.06
CA ASN A 32 5.70 -0.06 6.82
C ASN A 32 6.06 -0.33 5.36
N GLU A 33 7.20 0.20 4.92
CA GLU A 33 7.57 0.10 3.51
C GLU A 33 7.84 -1.35 3.08
N GLN A 34 8.34 -2.16 3.98
CA GLN A 34 8.57 -3.58 3.67
C GLN A 34 7.24 -4.29 3.41
N ILE A 35 6.25 -4.01 4.23
CA ILE A 35 4.92 -4.59 4.04
C ILE A 35 4.33 -4.11 2.73
N GLY A 36 4.50 -2.83 2.40
CA GLY A 36 4.05 -2.29 1.13
C GLY A 36 4.70 -3.00 -0.04
N ALA A 37 6.01 -3.22 0.04
CA ALA A 37 6.73 -3.91 -1.02
C ALA A 37 6.26 -5.37 -1.17
N ASP A 38 5.98 -6.02 -0.06
CA ASP A 38 5.48 -7.40 -0.10
C ASP A 38 4.11 -7.48 -0.74
N ILE A 39 3.23 -6.54 -0.40
CA ILE A 39 1.90 -6.48 -1.00
C ILE A 39 2.01 -6.22 -2.51
N ALA A 40 2.91 -5.32 -2.90
CA ALA A 40 3.13 -5.03 -4.32
C ALA A 40 3.56 -6.28 -5.07
N ARG A 41 4.47 -7.05 -4.49
CA ARG A 41 4.96 -8.26 -5.12
C ARG A 41 3.84 -9.28 -5.33
N VAL A 42 3.00 -9.46 -4.33
CA VAL A 42 1.85 -10.37 -4.42
C VAL A 42 0.91 -9.91 -5.52
N ASN A 43 0.86 -8.62 -5.80
CA ASN A 43 -0.04 -8.06 -6.81
C ASN A 43 0.64 -7.83 -8.17
N GLY A 44 1.80 -8.43 -8.38
CA GLY A 44 2.44 -8.41 -9.68
C GLY A 44 3.45 -7.30 -9.92
N ILE A 45 3.77 -6.52 -8.90
CA ILE A 45 4.77 -5.46 -9.00
C ILE A 45 6.00 -5.89 -8.22
N ASP A 46 7.00 -6.38 -8.94
CA ASP A 46 8.19 -6.95 -8.29
C ASP A 46 9.06 -5.92 -7.60
N ALA A 47 9.11 -4.71 -8.14
CA ALA A 47 9.93 -3.65 -7.57
C ALA A 47 9.22 -2.32 -7.66
N LEU A 48 9.18 -1.60 -6.55
CA LEU A 48 8.57 -0.29 -6.51
C LEU A 48 9.63 0.76 -6.82
N THR A 49 9.38 1.57 -7.85
CA THR A 49 10.26 2.67 -8.21
C THR A 49 9.94 3.90 -7.36
N ASP A 50 10.74 4.95 -7.51
CA ASP A 50 10.48 6.20 -6.82
C ASP A 50 9.10 6.76 -7.16
N ARG A 51 8.67 6.60 -8.41
CA ARG A 51 7.34 7.06 -8.82
C ARG A 51 6.23 6.26 -8.14
N HIS A 52 6.39 4.96 -8.02
CA HIS A 52 5.45 4.14 -7.27
C HIS A 52 5.34 4.65 -5.84
N TRP A 53 6.47 4.87 -5.19
CA TRP A 53 6.48 5.32 -3.80
C TRP A 53 5.87 6.71 -3.66
N GLN A 54 6.10 7.59 -4.63
CA GLN A 54 5.50 8.92 -4.62
C GLN A 54 3.97 8.83 -4.55
N VAL A 55 3.39 7.96 -5.36
CA VAL A 55 1.94 7.75 -5.39
C VAL A 55 1.46 7.11 -4.09
N VAL A 56 2.15 6.06 -3.66
CA VAL A 56 1.75 5.33 -2.46
C VAL A 56 1.80 6.23 -1.22
N ARG A 57 2.87 7.01 -1.09
CA ARG A 57 3.00 7.91 0.06
C ARG A 57 1.95 9.00 0.04
N PHE A 58 1.70 9.59 -1.11
CA PHE A 58 0.65 10.59 -1.23
C PHE A 58 -0.71 10.02 -0.85
N MET A 59 -1.01 8.83 -1.34
CA MET A 59 -2.25 8.14 -1.04
C MET A 59 -2.40 7.94 0.47
N ARG A 60 -1.35 7.42 1.09
CA ARG A 60 -1.36 7.14 2.52
C ARG A 60 -1.44 8.42 3.35
N ASP A 61 -0.66 9.43 3.00
CA ASP A 61 -0.66 10.70 3.73
C ASP A 61 -2.04 11.36 3.67
N THR A 62 -2.68 11.34 2.52
CA THR A 62 -4.01 11.90 2.37
C THR A 62 -5.01 11.18 3.25
N PHE A 63 -4.95 9.86 3.26
CA PHE A 63 -5.84 9.08 4.12
C PHE A 63 -5.61 9.41 5.59
N LEU A 64 -4.36 9.49 6.02
CA LEU A 64 -4.06 9.75 7.43
C LEU A 64 -4.50 11.14 7.86
N LYS A 65 -4.53 12.10 6.93
CA LYS A 65 -4.98 13.45 7.20
C LYS A 65 -6.48 13.59 7.19
N THR A 66 -7.14 12.96 6.23
CA THR A 66 -8.56 13.22 5.97
C THR A 66 -9.48 12.08 6.37
N GLY A 67 -8.92 10.89 6.60
CA GLY A 67 -9.71 9.69 6.86
C GLY A 67 -10.27 9.05 5.60
N THR A 68 -9.93 9.57 4.43
CA THR A 68 -10.46 9.07 3.16
C THR A 68 -9.35 8.99 2.13
N ALA A 69 -9.28 7.87 1.42
CA ALA A 69 -8.32 7.71 0.34
C ALA A 69 -8.72 8.60 -0.84
N PRO A 70 -7.76 9.24 -1.53
CA PRO A 70 -8.08 10.06 -2.68
C PRO A 70 -8.60 9.21 -3.85
N SER A 71 -9.45 9.83 -4.68
CA SER A 71 -9.92 9.19 -5.92
C SER A 71 -8.79 9.19 -6.93
N ILE A 72 -9.00 8.42 -8.03
CA ILE A 72 -8.00 8.40 -9.09
C ILE A 72 -7.79 9.80 -9.69
N ARG A 73 -8.86 10.58 -9.76
CA ARG A 73 -8.76 11.94 -10.29
C ARG A 73 -7.90 12.84 -9.39
N SER A 74 -8.17 12.82 -8.10
CA SER A 74 -7.36 13.58 -7.14
C SER A 74 -5.93 13.11 -7.14
N LEU A 75 -5.74 11.80 -7.20
CA LEU A 75 -4.43 11.21 -7.21
C LEU A 75 -3.64 11.71 -8.40
N GLY A 76 -4.23 11.68 -9.59
CA GLY A 76 -3.54 12.14 -10.80
C GLY A 76 -3.25 13.63 -10.78
N LYS A 77 -4.08 14.40 -10.08
CA LYS A 77 -3.96 15.84 -10.04
C LYS A 77 -2.96 16.33 -9.00
N GLU A 78 -2.93 15.66 -7.85
CA GLU A 78 -2.21 16.18 -6.69
C GLU A 78 -0.97 15.40 -6.31
N SER A 79 -0.81 14.17 -6.78
CA SER A 79 0.36 13.37 -6.44
C SER A 79 1.60 13.78 -7.24
N GLY A 80 1.42 14.54 -8.31
CA GLY A 80 2.50 14.85 -9.21
C GLY A 80 2.71 13.81 -10.29
N VAL A 81 1.86 12.77 -10.32
CA VAL A 81 1.95 11.69 -11.30
C VAL A 81 0.65 11.68 -12.10
N PRO A 82 0.69 11.97 -13.40
CA PRO A 82 -0.53 12.04 -14.21
C PRO A 82 -1.27 10.71 -14.25
N VAL A 83 -2.57 10.78 -14.49
CA VAL A 83 -3.41 9.57 -14.54
C VAL A 83 -2.86 8.54 -15.52
N LYS A 84 -2.39 8.98 -16.67
CA LYS A 84 -1.82 8.06 -17.65
C LYS A 84 -0.66 7.25 -17.08
N GLU A 85 0.23 7.93 -16.37
CA GLU A 85 1.37 7.26 -15.74
C GLU A 85 0.90 6.36 -14.60
N LEU A 86 -0.15 6.75 -13.89
CA LEU A 86 -0.70 5.91 -12.82
C LEU A 86 -1.12 4.54 -13.36
N TYR A 87 -1.74 4.51 -14.55
CA TYR A 87 -2.12 3.25 -15.16
C TYR A 87 -0.92 2.43 -15.62
N GLU A 88 0.19 3.10 -15.93
CA GLU A 88 1.42 2.40 -16.27
C GLU A 88 2.09 1.80 -15.02
N LEU A 89 2.06 2.54 -13.92
CA LEU A 89 2.67 2.08 -12.67
C LEU A 89 1.83 1.00 -11.99
N PHE A 90 0.52 1.12 -12.06
CA PHE A 90 -0.41 0.22 -11.39
C PHE A 90 -1.48 -0.25 -12.38
N PRO A 91 -1.13 -1.22 -13.25
CA PRO A 91 -1.99 -1.56 -14.38
C PRO A 91 -3.39 -2.05 -14.03
N LYS A 92 -3.59 -2.56 -12.82
CA LYS A 92 -4.86 -3.18 -12.46
C LYS A 92 -5.76 -2.30 -11.61
N GLY A 93 -5.68 -1.00 -11.81
CA GLY A 93 -6.49 -0.07 -11.05
C GLY A 93 -5.65 0.73 -10.09
N PRO A 94 -5.15 1.89 -10.53
CA PRO A 94 -4.14 2.63 -9.78
C PRO A 94 -4.57 3.03 -8.38
N ALA A 95 -5.78 3.56 -8.21
CA ALA A 95 -6.21 4.00 -6.89
C ALA A 95 -6.34 2.82 -5.94
N LYS A 96 -6.96 1.76 -6.42
CA LYS A 96 -7.17 0.57 -5.60
C LYS A 96 -5.84 -0.09 -5.22
N LEU A 97 -4.96 -0.28 -6.19
CA LEU A 97 -3.70 -0.97 -5.95
C LEU A 97 -2.76 -0.13 -5.11
N ALA A 98 -2.69 1.18 -5.35
CA ALA A 98 -1.85 2.05 -4.55
C ALA A 98 -2.34 2.10 -3.10
N ALA A 99 -3.65 2.08 -2.87
CA ALA A 99 -4.19 2.04 -1.53
C ALA A 99 -3.82 0.74 -0.83
N LYS A 100 -3.93 -0.37 -1.54
CA LYS A 100 -3.58 -1.67 -0.98
C LYS A 100 -2.10 -1.69 -0.58
N ILE A 101 -1.22 -1.24 -1.46
CA ILE A 101 0.21 -1.20 -1.20
C ILE A 101 0.52 -0.22 -0.07
N GLY A 102 -0.21 0.87 0.01
CA GLY A 102 -0.02 1.87 1.05
C GLY A 102 -0.64 1.53 2.39
N GLY A 103 -1.27 0.37 2.50
CA GLY A 103 -1.81 -0.10 3.77
C GLY A 103 -3.02 0.66 4.26
N ILE A 104 -3.79 1.25 3.36
CA ILE A 104 -5.01 1.99 3.72
C ILE A 104 -6.22 1.28 3.10
N PRO A 105 -7.42 1.61 3.60
CA PRO A 105 -8.64 0.97 3.10
C PRO A 105 -8.90 1.28 1.63
N LYS A 106 -9.72 0.43 1.02
CA LYS A 106 -10.13 0.58 -0.36
C LYS A 106 -10.78 1.95 -0.59
N PRO A 107 -10.37 2.69 -1.62
CA PRO A 107 -10.99 3.99 -1.92
C PRO A 107 -12.46 3.82 -2.29
N ARG A 108 -13.25 4.82 -1.97
CA ARG A 108 -14.65 4.82 -2.35
C ARG A 108 -14.79 5.07 -3.84
N GLY A 109 -15.76 4.42 -4.44
CA GLY A 109 -16.01 4.58 -5.87
C GLY A 109 -14.80 4.28 -6.69
N CYS A 110 -13.98 3.41 -6.22
CA CYS A 110 -12.71 3.15 -6.86
C CYS A 110 -12.86 2.29 -8.08
N ILE A 111 -11.87 2.37 -8.85
CA ILE A 111 -11.70 1.53 -10.00
C ILE A 111 -10.46 0.72 -9.80
#